data_be90ec5af23bb47394dcffb3bc330f86
#
_entry.id   be90ec5af23bb47394dcffb3bc330f86
#
_cell.length_a   1.000
_cell.length_b   1.000
_cell.length_c   1.000
_cell.angle_alpha   90.00
_cell.angle_beta   90.00
_cell.angle_gamma   90.00
#
_symmetry.space_group_name_H-M   'P 1'
#
loop_
_entity.id
_entity.type
_entity.pdbx_description
1 polymer ?
#
loop_
_entity_poly.entity_id
_entity_poly.type
_entity_poly.pdbx_seq_one_letter_code
_entity_poly.pdbx_strand_id
1 'polypeptide(L)'
;EYIPFLQDSINDYHSVDKSFQLNDLSTLWRLTFDSIEMPDKNGSMGLLGFYYLAKFSPLFNGGIVGYSAMRGNQGGLFVLGIEGDIYHRLISKLWIHSGLFVGGGGGKVGTGNGSMMRSHIGLSYDFERFKLGANYSYVSFPDSRIQGKQVSLSITIPTKFYYTNPNFIGKTIDDLNMLKHISNSSNIVFDRIYMGIIVKNYFQKLATKNTYGEVQDDTIWLTGFELGRFMTKNTYILLKTSGAFKGNPHGYMDFLAGVGYNYPLITQYLSLSGKITAGSGGGGHVDTGGGFLVETNIGLKLNFSPNIAMQIDGGYLNSPEGNLKAISL
;
A
#
# COMPACT_ATOMS: atom_id res chain seq x y z
N GLU A 1 -12.48 2.61 -29.21
CA GLU A 1 -11.90 2.89 -27.87
C GLU A 1 -12.87 3.74 -27.10
N TYR A 2 -13.62 3.12 -26.19
CA TYR A 2 -14.67 3.77 -25.43
C TYR A 2 -14.06 4.31 -24.14
N ILE A 3 -13.92 5.63 -24.03
CA ILE A 3 -13.57 6.32 -22.79
C ILE A 3 -14.90 6.90 -22.25
N PRO A 4 -15.65 6.19 -21.38
CA PRO A 4 -17.00 6.61 -20.97
C PRO A 4 -17.04 7.95 -20.23
N PHE A 5 -15.91 8.41 -19.71
CA PHE A 5 -15.80 9.65 -18.95
C PHE A 5 -15.80 10.92 -19.78
N LEU A 6 -15.57 10.80 -21.09
CA LEU A 6 -15.42 11.95 -21.98
C LEU A 6 -16.64 12.20 -22.89
N GLN A 7 -17.54 11.23 -23.00
CA GLN A 7 -18.61 11.33 -24.00
C GLN A 7 -19.86 12.08 -23.52
N ASP A 8 -20.10 12.10 -22.21
CA ASP A 8 -21.26 12.81 -21.66
C ASP A 8 -21.01 14.32 -21.44
N SER A 9 -19.73 14.76 -21.39
CA SER A 9 -19.35 16.15 -21.21
C SER A 9 -19.11 16.93 -22.51
N ILE A 10 -19.17 16.28 -23.68
CA ILE A 10 -18.86 16.88 -24.98
C ILE A 10 -19.93 17.87 -25.47
N ASN A 11 -21.12 17.89 -24.86
CA ASN A 11 -22.27 18.67 -25.35
C ASN A 11 -22.35 20.10 -24.82
N ASP A 12 -21.56 20.51 -23.83
CA ASP A 12 -21.53 21.88 -23.29
C ASP A 12 -20.20 22.59 -23.62
N TYR A 13 -20.13 23.22 -24.78
CA TYR A 13 -18.99 24.02 -25.19
C TYR A 13 -18.97 25.37 -24.46
N HIS A 14 -18.16 25.49 -23.42
CA HIS A 14 -17.71 26.78 -22.91
C HIS A 14 -16.20 26.93 -23.07
N SER A 15 -15.76 28.13 -23.44
CA SER A 15 -14.35 28.49 -23.68
C SER A 15 -13.45 28.10 -22.52
N VAL A 16 -12.45 27.27 -22.82
CA VAL A 16 -11.43 26.89 -21.84
C VAL A 16 -10.66 28.11 -21.36
N ASP A 17 -10.64 28.30 -20.04
CA ASP A 17 -9.81 29.32 -19.44
C ASP A 17 -8.33 28.98 -19.71
N LYS A 18 -7.63 29.88 -20.43
CA LYS A 18 -6.21 29.76 -20.79
C LYS A 18 -5.27 29.65 -19.59
N SER A 19 -5.79 29.78 -18.38
CA SER A 19 -5.05 29.68 -17.12
C SER A 19 -4.94 28.26 -16.57
N PHE A 20 -5.58 27.25 -17.19
CA PHE A 20 -5.44 25.86 -16.75
C PHE A 20 -4.01 25.37 -16.96
N GLN A 21 -3.36 25.00 -15.88
CA GLN A 21 -2.03 24.41 -15.88
C GLN A 21 -2.04 23.11 -15.10
N LEU A 22 -1.66 22.03 -15.76
CA LEU A 22 -1.40 20.75 -15.10
C LEU A 22 0.07 20.70 -14.67
N ASN A 23 0.28 20.59 -13.38
CA ASN A 23 1.60 20.42 -12.79
C ASN A 23 1.83 18.96 -12.48
N ASP A 24 3.09 18.53 -12.46
CA ASP A 24 3.47 17.20 -12.02
C ASP A 24 4.53 17.24 -10.93
N LEU A 25 4.36 16.35 -9.95
CA LEU A 25 5.35 16.08 -8.92
C LEU A 25 5.86 14.65 -9.14
N SER A 26 7.15 14.51 -9.38
CA SER A 26 7.76 13.20 -9.46
C SER A 26 7.71 12.53 -8.10
N THR A 27 7.13 11.34 -8.05
CA THR A 27 7.00 10.53 -6.84
C THR A 27 7.56 9.14 -7.08
N LEU A 28 7.70 8.37 -6.03
CA LEU A 28 8.10 6.97 -6.13
C LEU A 28 7.44 6.14 -5.04
N TRP A 29 7.14 4.90 -5.38
CA TRP A 29 6.80 3.84 -4.45
C TRP A 29 8.01 2.95 -4.26
N ARG A 30 8.33 2.60 -2.99
CA ARG A 30 9.39 1.65 -2.69
C ARG A 30 8.91 0.62 -1.69
N LEU A 31 9.26 -0.64 -1.95
CA LEU A 31 9.15 -1.73 -0.98
C LEU A 31 10.57 -2.10 -0.53
N THR A 32 10.74 -2.33 0.76
CA THR A 32 11.98 -2.87 1.33
C THR A 32 11.68 -4.12 2.14
N PHE A 33 12.64 -5.04 2.13
CA PHE A 33 12.60 -6.26 2.94
C PHE A 33 13.84 -6.26 3.82
N ASP A 34 13.62 -6.03 5.10
CA ASP A 34 14.64 -5.96 6.14
C ASP A 34 14.54 -7.18 7.06
N SER A 35 15.64 -7.66 7.62
CA SER A 35 15.66 -8.76 8.58
C SER A 35 16.54 -8.40 9.76
N ILE A 36 15.96 -8.21 10.93
CA ILE A 36 16.62 -7.79 12.16
C ILE A 36 16.78 -8.98 13.09
N GLU A 37 18.01 -9.21 13.60
CA GLU A 37 18.23 -10.18 14.67
C GLU A 37 17.59 -9.70 15.97
N MET A 38 16.82 -10.57 16.60
CA MET A 38 16.17 -10.28 17.85
C MET A 38 17.16 -10.47 19.03
N PRO A 39 17.05 -9.67 20.10
CA PRO A 39 17.81 -9.88 21.33
C PRO A 39 17.63 -11.31 21.87
N ASP A 40 18.61 -11.79 22.61
CA ASP A 40 18.57 -13.08 23.34
C ASP A 40 18.43 -14.31 22.44
N LYS A 41 18.90 -14.24 21.18
CA LYS A 41 18.85 -15.34 20.19
C LYS A 41 17.43 -15.83 19.86
N ASN A 42 16.42 -15.00 20.05
CA ASN A 42 15.02 -15.28 19.74
C ASN A 42 14.71 -15.26 18.22
N GLY A 43 15.70 -15.56 17.39
CA GLY A 43 15.53 -15.58 15.93
C GLY A 43 15.63 -14.21 15.29
N SER A 44 15.05 -14.05 14.12
CA SER A 44 15.02 -12.80 13.38
C SER A 44 13.59 -12.31 13.15
N MET A 45 13.42 -10.99 13.12
CA MET A 45 12.19 -10.34 12.69
C MET A 45 12.36 -9.82 11.27
N GLY A 46 11.50 -10.28 10.35
CA GLY A 46 11.44 -9.74 9.00
C GLY A 46 10.47 -8.55 8.96
N LEU A 47 10.93 -7.43 8.42
CA LEU A 47 10.14 -6.21 8.23
C LEU A 47 9.88 -5.97 6.75
N LEU A 48 8.65 -5.64 6.42
CA LEU A 48 8.27 -5.05 5.14
C LEU A 48 8.15 -3.55 5.33
N GLY A 49 8.91 -2.78 4.56
CA GLY A 49 8.78 -1.32 4.49
C GLY A 49 8.07 -0.90 3.22
N PHE A 50 7.10 -0.02 3.35
CA PHE A 50 6.36 0.58 2.25
C PHE A 50 6.52 2.09 2.28
N TYR A 51 6.99 2.66 1.17
CA TYR A 51 7.36 4.07 1.05
C TYR A 51 6.57 4.75 -0.06
N TYR A 52 6.12 5.94 0.22
CA TYR A 52 5.65 6.88 -0.77
C TYR A 52 6.43 8.19 -0.62
N LEU A 53 7.36 8.42 -1.55
CA LEU A 53 8.27 9.56 -1.49
C LEU A 53 8.04 10.50 -2.67
N ALA A 54 8.10 11.80 -2.41
CA ALA A 54 8.09 12.85 -3.39
C ALA A 54 9.51 13.34 -3.67
N LYS A 55 9.80 13.67 -4.90
CA LYS A 55 11.09 14.23 -5.31
C LYS A 55 11.04 15.75 -5.20
N PHE A 56 11.67 16.29 -4.15
CA PHE A 56 11.73 17.74 -3.89
C PHE A 56 12.86 18.45 -4.66
N SER A 57 13.91 17.70 -5.00
CA SER A 57 15.02 18.20 -5.82
C SER A 57 15.64 17.06 -6.63
N PRO A 58 16.56 17.33 -7.56
CA PRO A 58 17.30 16.28 -8.27
C PRO A 58 18.02 15.28 -7.36
N LEU A 59 18.40 15.71 -6.16
CA LEU A 59 19.18 14.92 -5.20
C LEU A 59 18.37 14.44 -4.00
N PHE A 60 17.22 15.07 -3.69
CA PHE A 60 16.51 14.83 -2.45
C PHE A 60 15.07 14.36 -2.68
N ASN A 61 14.72 13.24 -2.04
CA ASN A 61 13.35 12.75 -1.92
C ASN A 61 12.95 12.69 -0.44
N GLY A 62 11.68 12.83 -0.17
CA GLY A 62 11.15 12.66 1.19
C GLY A 62 9.68 12.29 1.17
N GLY A 63 9.20 11.67 2.23
CA GLY A 63 7.81 11.29 2.31
C GLY A 63 7.47 10.36 3.47
N ILE A 64 6.36 9.66 3.31
CA ILE A 64 5.76 8.80 4.34
C ILE A 64 6.22 7.37 4.14
N VAL A 65 6.52 6.70 5.25
CA VAL A 65 6.95 5.30 5.28
C VAL A 65 6.22 4.56 6.37
N GLY A 66 5.73 3.37 6.03
CA GLY A 66 5.19 2.41 6.98
C GLY A 66 6.04 1.14 7.01
N TYR A 67 6.28 0.60 8.18
CA TYR A 67 6.89 -0.71 8.38
C TYR A 67 5.94 -1.65 9.09
N SER A 68 5.98 -2.93 8.72
CA SER A 68 5.25 -3.98 9.42
C SER A 68 6.05 -5.27 9.48
N ALA A 69 5.87 -6.03 10.58
CA ALA A 69 6.46 -7.35 10.69
C ALA A 69 5.74 -8.35 9.80
N MET A 70 6.52 -9.17 9.07
CA MET A 70 6.01 -10.22 8.17
C MET A 70 6.60 -11.59 8.47
N ARG A 71 7.63 -11.68 9.31
CA ARG A 71 8.32 -12.94 9.63
C ARG A 71 8.81 -12.93 11.08
N GLY A 72 8.92 -14.11 11.66
CA GLY A 72 9.29 -14.30 13.05
C GLY A 72 8.05 -14.33 13.95
N ASN A 73 8.21 -14.11 15.26
CA ASN A 73 7.10 -14.17 16.23
C ASN A 73 6.57 -12.78 16.62
N GLN A 74 6.70 -11.81 15.72
CA GLN A 74 6.45 -10.38 15.98
C GLN A 74 5.28 -9.81 15.16
N GLY A 75 4.34 -10.65 14.76
CA GLY A 75 3.13 -10.22 14.07
C GLY A 75 2.38 -9.13 14.84
N GLY A 76 1.89 -8.13 14.11
CA GLY A 76 1.21 -6.97 14.68
C GLY A 76 2.11 -5.79 15.02
N LEU A 77 3.42 -5.84 14.72
CA LEU A 77 4.25 -4.64 14.75
C LEU A 77 3.95 -3.79 13.53
N PHE A 78 3.52 -2.55 13.78
CA PHE A 78 3.33 -1.51 12.77
C PHE A 78 4.03 -0.23 13.22
N VAL A 79 4.76 0.40 12.31
CA VAL A 79 5.43 1.68 12.54
C VAL A 79 5.13 2.59 11.35
N LEU A 80 4.75 3.83 11.62
CA LEU A 80 4.55 4.86 10.61
C LEU A 80 5.47 6.03 10.88
N GLY A 81 6.04 6.62 9.84
CA GLY A 81 6.94 7.74 9.99
C GLY A 81 7.26 8.42 8.68
N ILE A 82 8.34 9.18 8.71
CA ILE A 82 8.85 9.93 7.57
C ILE A 82 10.26 9.51 7.24
N GLU A 83 10.61 9.58 5.98
CA GLU A 83 11.97 9.37 5.50
C GLU A 83 12.42 10.50 4.59
N GLY A 84 13.70 10.85 4.70
CA GLY A 84 14.41 11.68 3.75
C GLY A 84 15.57 10.90 3.12
N ASP A 85 15.65 10.93 1.78
CA ASP A 85 16.65 10.23 0.99
C ASP A 85 17.45 11.19 0.12
N ILE A 86 18.74 10.94 0.01
CA ILE A 86 19.64 11.57 -0.97
C ILE A 86 19.99 10.54 -2.03
N TYR A 87 19.82 10.90 -3.30
CA TYR A 87 20.13 10.07 -4.47
C TYR A 87 21.17 10.71 -5.34
N HIS A 88 22.18 9.94 -5.75
CA HIS A 88 23.17 10.36 -6.71
C HIS A 88 23.39 9.28 -7.77
N ARG A 89 23.44 9.71 -9.04
CA ARG A 89 23.71 8.81 -10.17
C ARG A 89 25.21 8.63 -10.33
N LEU A 90 25.68 7.40 -10.17
CA LEU A 90 27.11 7.08 -10.31
C LEU A 90 27.48 6.90 -11.79
N ILE A 91 26.75 6.06 -12.48
CA ILE A 91 26.92 5.78 -13.93
C ILE A 91 25.54 5.52 -14.54
N SER A 92 25.46 5.39 -15.85
CA SER A 92 24.23 5.31 -16.68
C SER A 92 22.97 4.77 -15.99
N LYS A 93 23.05 3.58 -15.37
CA LYS A 93 21.89 2.91 -14.74
C LYS A 93 22.13 2.62 -13.25
N LEU A 94 23.28 2.95 -12.69
CA LEU A 94 23.60 2.68 -11.29
C LEU A 94 23.49 3.95 -10.45
N TRP A 95 22.75 3.84 -9.34
CA TRP A 95 22.49 4.91 -8.40
C TRP A 95 22.98 4.52 -7.01
N ILE A 96 23.58 5.46 -6.31
CA ILE A 96 23.82 5.37 -4.87
C ILE A 96 22.78 6.22 -4.15
N HIS A 97 22.33 5.75 -3.00
CA HIS A 97 21.39 6.51 -2.17
C HIS A 97 21.66 6.27 -0.68
N SER A 98 21.27 7.24 0.12
CA SER A 98 21.34 7.17 1.57
C SER A 98 20.12 7.88 2.15
N GLY A 99 19.56 7.35 3.22
CA GLY A 99 18.37 7.94 3.84
C GLY A 99 18.28 7.69 5.35
N LEU A 100 17.40 8.46 5.94
CA LEU A 100 17.06 8.40 7.36
C LEU A 100 15.54 8.37 7.52
N PHE A 101 15.07 7.32 8.18
CA PHE A 101 13.69 7.16 8.63
C PHE A 101 13.59 7.44 10.13
N VAL A 102 12.52 8.12 10.50
CA VAL A 102 12.09 8.30 11.90
C VAL A 102 10.60 8.10 11.96
N GLY A 103 10.15 7.23 12.88
CA GLY A 103 8.73 6.92 13.03
C GLY A 103 8.37 6.41 14.41
N GLY A 104 7.09 6.18 14.58
CA GLY A 104 6.52 5.63 15.80
C GLY A 104 5.44 4.61 15.49
N GLY A 105 5.28 3.67 16.40
CA GLY A 105 4.29 2.62 16.29
C GLY A 105 4.35 1.69 17.48
N GLY A 106 3.82 0.50 17.31
CA GLY A 106 3.78 -0.49 18.37
C GLY A 106 3.38 -1.85 17.87
N GLY A 107 3.35 -2.79 18.81
CA GLY A 107 2.97 -4.18 18.57
C GLY A 107 3.30 -5.05 19.76
N LYS A 108 3.27 -6.36 19.56
CA LYS A 108 3.55 -7.36 20.59
C LYS A 108 4.98 -7.30 21.12
N VAL A 109 5.89 -6.69 20.37
CA VAL A 109 7.32 -6.65 20.68
C VAL A 109 7.60 -5.61 21.76
N GLY A 110 8.56 -5.91 22.62
CA GLY A 110 9.13 -4.93 23.57
C GLY A 110 9.87 -3.79 22.86
N THR A 111 9.18 -3.05 22.01
CA THR A 111 9.69 -1.90 21.23
C THR A 111 9.86 -0.64 22.09
N GLY A 112 9.79 -0.78 23.41
CA GLY A 112 9.87 0.37 24.33
C GLY A 112 8.67 1.30 24.12
N ASN A 113 8.94 2.59 23.92
CA ASN A 113 7.92 3.60 23.63
C ASN A 113 7.41 3.58 22.16
N GLY A 114 7.88 2.60 21.38
CA GLY A 114 7.46 2.42 19.97
C GLY A 114 8.16 3.29 18.95
N SER A 115 9.13 4.12 19.34
CA SER A 115 9.92 4.87 18.38
C SER A 115 10.87 3.96 17.60
N MET A 116 11.00 4.20 16.29
CA MET A 116 11.90 3.47 15.40
C MET A 116 12.71 4.46 14.57
N MET A 117 14.00 4.20 14.46
CA MET A 117 14.91 4.90 13.57
C MET A 117 15.57 3.90 12.63
N ARG A 118 15.73 4.28 11.37
CA ARG A 118 16.49 3.49 10.39
C ARG A 118 17.32 4.40 9.52
N SER A 119 18.64 4.19 9.54
CA SER A 119 19.55 4.80 8.57
C SER A 119 19.98 3.75 7.56
N HIS A 120 20.20 4.17 6.31
CA HIS A 120 20.65 3.26 5.27
C HIS A 120 21.53 3.95 4.24
N ILE A 121 22.37 3.13 3.60
CA ILE A 121 23.08 3.44 2.37
C ILE A 121 22.89 2.27 1.40
N GLY A 122 22.71 2.54 0.12
CA GLY A 122 22.43 1.48 -0.83
C GLY A 122 22.82 1.83 -2.25
N LEU A 123 22.80 0.79 -3.06
CA LEU A 123 22.95 0.86 -4.49
C LEU A 123 21.67 0.37 -5.15
N SER A 124 21.27 1.02 -6.24
CA SER A 124 20.12 0.58 -7.04
C SER A 124 20.42 0.64 -8.52
N TYR A 125 19.96 -0.38 -9.24
CA TYR A 125 20.06 -0.48 -10.68
C TYR A 125 18.72 -0.16 -11.35
N ASP A 126 18.73 0.69 -12.35
CA ASP A 126 17.56 1.22 -13.04
C ASP A 126 17.22 0.38 -14.28
N PHE A 127 16.06 -0.29 -14.26
CA PHE A 127 15.48 -1.07 -15.35
C PHE A 127 14.46 -0.27 -16.17
N GLU A 128 14.49 1.09 -16.09
CA GLU A 128 13.60 2.02 -16.79
C GLU A 128 12.18 2.09 -16.18
N ARG A 129 11.54 0.95 -15.93
CA ARG A 129 10.20 0.88 -15.31
C ARG A 129 10.24 0.76 -13.80
N PHE A 130 11.31 0.21 -13.27
CA PHE A 130 11.53 0.03 -11.83
C PHE A 130 13.03 0.00 -11.54
N LYS A 131 13.39 0.17 -10.27
CA LYS A 131 14.77 0.01 -9.80
C LYS A 131 14.81 -1.10 -8.78
N LEU A 132 15.82 -1.97 -8.88
CA LEU A 132 16.16 -2.93 -7.83
C LEU A 132 17.36 -2.41 -7.06
N GLY A 133 17.30 -2.51 -5.76
CA GLY A 133 18.35 -2.03 -4.87
C GLY A 133 18.68 -3.01 -3.75
N ALA A 134 19.91 -2.89 -3.29
CA ALA A 134 20.39 -3.51 -2.05
C ALA A 134 20.88 -2.39 -1.12
N ASN A 135 20.47 -2.46 0.14
CA ASN A 135 20.81 -1.46 1.14
C ASN A 135 21.53 -2.13 2.32
N TYR A 136 22.51 -1.44 2.85
CA TYR A 136 23.04 -1.71 4.17
C TYR A 136 22.39 -0.72 5.14
N SER A 137 21.69 -1.22 6.14
CA SER A 137 20.92 -0.38 7.05
C SER A 137 21.18 -0.72 8.51
N TYR A 138 21.00 0.27 9.36
CA TYR A 138 20.94 0.13 10.80
C TYR A 138 19.55 0.53 11.28
N VAL A 139 18.90 -0.39 11.97
CA VAL A 139 17.58 -0.18 12.59
C VAL A 139 17.74 -0.17 14.09
N SER A 140 17.05 0.73 14.76
CA SER A 140 17.04 0.86 16.21
C SER A 140 15.64 1.25 16.71
N PHE A 141 15.25 0.62 17.79
CA PHE A 141 14.14 1.05 18.64
C PHE A 141 14.76 1.63 19.92
N PRO A 142 14.92 2.97 20.04
CA PRO A 142 15.80 3.60 21.03
C PRO A 142 15.57 3.18 22.48
N ASP A 143 14.31 2.95 22.87
CA ASP A 143 13.98 2.54 24.24
C ASP A 143 13.81 1.02 24.40
N SER A 144 14.39 0.26 23.47
CA SER A 144 14.38 -1.20 23.52
C SER A 144 15.77 -1.77 23.24
N ARG A 145 15.91 -3.07 23.46
CA ARG A 145 17.13 -3.80 23.08
C ARG A 145 17.17 -4.19 21.60
N ILE A 146 16.12 -3.86 20.83
CA ILE A 146 16.02 -4.22 19.43
C ILE A 146 16.81 -3.21 18.61
N GLN A 147 17.94 -3.63 18.12
CA GLN A 147 18.78 -2.87 17.19
C GLN A 147 19.65 -3.80 16.38
N GLY A 148 19.96 -3.43 15.16
CA GLY A 148 20.81 -4.29 14.33
C GLY A 148 21.22 -3.65 13.02
N LYS A 149 22.30 -4.17 12.48
CA LYS A 149 22.78 -3.88 11.14
C LYS A 149 22.35 -5.00 10.22
N GLN A 150 21.93 -4.67 9.02
CA GLN A 150 21.37 -5.65 8.10
C GLN A 150 21.53 -5.25 6.65
N VAL A 151 21.44 -6.25 5.77
CA VAL A 151 21.28 -6.03 4.33
C VAL A 151 19.82 -6.19 3.98
N SER A 152 19.28 -5.23 3.25
CA SER A 152 17.90 -5.25 2.77
C SER A 152 17.84 -5.16 1.24
N LEU A 153 16.79 -5.71 0.68
CA LEU A 153 16.46 -5.56 -0.73
C LEU A 153 15.36 -4.53 -0.91
N SER A 154 15.38 -3.83 -2.02
CA SER A 154 14.35 -2.84 -2.35
C SER A 154 13.92 -2.90 -3.81
N ILE A 155 12.63 -2.66 -4.03
CA ILE A 155 12.04 -2.44 -5.35
C ILE A 155 11.44 -1.04 -5.33
N THR A 156 11.85 -0.20 -6.28
CA THR A 156 11.37 1.18 -6.40
C THR A 156 10.71 1.38 -7.75
N ILE A 157 9.48 1.90 -7.75
CA ILE A 157 8.69 2.20 -8.94
C ILE A 157 8.52 3.71 -9.03
N PRO A 158 9.11 4.38 -10.04
CA PRO A 158 8.90 5.81 -10.25
C PRO A 158 7.46 6.06 -10.71
N THR A 159 6.85 7.10 -10.17
CA THR A 159 5.50 7.53 -10.49
C THR A 159 5.45 9.05 -10.61
N LYS A 160 4.31 9.58 -11.00
CA LYS A 160 4.04 11.02 -11.04
C LYS A 160 2.71 11.28 -10.37
N PHE A 161 2.67 12.33 -9.57
CA PHE A 161 1.43 12.87 -9.02
C PHE A 161 1.09 14.14 -9.78
N TYR A 162 -0.09 14.16 -10.41
CA TYR A 162 -0.56 15.30 -11.18
C TYR A 162 -1.53 16.12 -10.36
N TYR A 163 -1.37 17.44 -10.40
CA TYR A 163 -2.24 18.37 -9.71
C TYR A 163 -2.43 19.65 -10.50
N THR A 164 -3.54 20.32 -10.25
CA THR A 164 -3.86 21.61 -10.87
C THR A 164 -4.07 22.66 -9.80
N ASN A 165 -4.19 23.92 -10.23
CA ASN A 165 -4.51 25.03 -9.35
C ASN A 165 -5.86 24.77 -8.64
N PRO A 166 -5.99 25.05 -7.33
CA PRO A 166 -7.23 24.89 -6.57
C PRO A 166 -8.45 25.57 -7.17
N ASN A 167 -8.27 26.63 -7.96
CA ASN A 167 -9.34 27.35 -8.67
C ASN A 167 -10.10 26.49 -9.70
N PHE A 168 -9.55 25.32 -10.05
CA PHE A 168 -10.16 24.36 -10.98
C PHE A 168 -10.84 23.17 -10.28
N ILE A 169 -10.87 23.14 -8.94
CA ILE A 169 -11.56 22.08 -8.20
C ILE A 169 -13.04 22.12 -8.55
N GLY A 170 -13.59 20.98 -8.98
CA GLY A 170 -14.98 20.82 -9.38
C GLY A 170 -15.34 21.33 -10.78
N LYS A 171 -14.36 21.82 -11.55
CA LYS A 171 -14.56 22.20 -12.96
C LYS A 171 -14.25 21.01 -13.87
N THR A 172 -15.06 20.86 -14.91
CA THR A 172 -14.83 19.87 -15.98
C THR A 172 -13.88 20.45 -17.03
N ILE A 173 -12.96 19.63 -17.56
CA ILE A 173 -12.08 20.06 -18.66
C ILE A 173 -12.74 19.59 -19.95
N ASP A 174 -13.27 20.53 -20.72
CA ASP A 174 -14.07 20.23 -21.94
C ASP A 174 -13.27 20.31 -23.24
N ASP A 175 -11.95 20.59 -23.19
CA ASP A 175 -11.11 20.68 -24.37
C ASP A 175 -10.39 19.37 -24.70
N LEU A 176 -10.92 18.66 -25.69
CA LEU A 176 -10.33 17.42 -26.21
C LEU A 176 -8.90 17.61 -26.75
N ASN A 177 -8.57 18.80 -27.28
CA ASN A 177 -7.24 19.09 -27.80
C ASN A 177 -6.24 19.27 -26.68
N MET A 178 -6.67 19.87 -25.58
CA MET A 178 -5.89 20.01 -24.36
C MET A 178 -5.61 18.66 -23.71
N LEU A 179 -6.62 17.79 -23.61
CA LEU A 179 -6.46 16.42 -23.13
C LEU A 179 -5.53 15.58 -24.01
N LYS A 180 -5.59 15.74 -25.34
CA LYS A 180 -4.64 15.11 -26.27
C LYS A 180 -3.23 15.66 -26.11
N HIS A 181 -3.07 16.95 -25.89
CA HIS A 181 -1.76 17.58 -25.69
C HIS A 181 -1.10 17.10 -24.39
N ILE A 182 -1.88 17.00 -23.33
CA ILE A 182 -1.46 16.44 -22.05
C ILE A 182 -1.10 14.96 -22.22
N SER A 183 -1.94 14.17 -22.86
CA SER A 183 -1.72 12.74 -23.11
C SER A 183 -0.48 12.48 -23.98
N ASN A 184 -0.28 13.24 -25.03
CA ASN A 184 0.84 13.06 -25.96
C ASN A 184 2.18 13.55 -25.39
N SER A 185 2.17 14.61 -24.56
CA SER A 185 3.41 15.18 -24.02
C SER A 185 3.99 14.44 -22.83
N SER A 186 3.20 13.60 -22.16
CA SER A 186 3.58 13.03 -20.85
C SER A 186 3.41 11.52 -20.71
N ASN A 187 3.01 10.78 -21.78
CA ASN A 187 2.59 9.37 -21.64
C ASN A 187 1.59 9.18 -20.49
N ILE A 188 0.78 10.21 -20.21
CA ILE A 188 -0.27 10.13 -19.21
C ILE A 188 -1.34 9.20 -19.76
N VAL A 189 -1.28 7.96 -19.37
CA VAL A 189 -2.47 7.15 -19.29
C VAL A 189 -3.26 7.77 -18.12
N PHE A 190 -4.45 8.30 -18.38
CA PHE A 190 -5.34 8.76 -17.31
C PHE A 190 -5.61 7.54 -16.42
N ASP A 191 -4.83 7.45 -15.37
CA ASP A 191 -4.89 6.36 -14.44
C ASP A 191 -6.23 6.41 -13.72
N ARG A 192 -7.07 5.44 -13.97
CA ARG A 192 -8.27 5.26 -13.18
C ARG A 192 -7.84 4.78 -11.79
N ILE A 193 -7.76 5.72 -10.87
CA ILE A 193 -7.58 5.45 -9.45
C ILE A 193 -8.97 5.37 -8.83
N TYR A 194 -9.18 4.42 -7.96
CA TYR A 194 -10.34 4.38 -7.10
C TYR A 194 -9.94 4.36 -5.63
N MET A 195 -10.78 4.90 -4.80
CA MET A 195 -10.69 4.79 -3.35
C MET A 195 -12.03 4.24 -2.84
N GLY A 196 -11.97 3.28 -1.95
CA GLY A 196 -13.13 2.67 -1.33
C GLY A 196 -13.02 2.62 0.18
N ILE A 197 -14.16 2.71 0.86
CA ILE A 197 -14.28 2.38 2.27
C ILE A 197 -14.58 0.89 2.35
N ILE A 198 -13.90 0.19 3.24
CA ILE A 198 -14.10 -1.23 3.50
C ILE A 198 -14.82 -1.38 4.84
N VAL A 199 -15.83 -2.23 4.85
CA VAL A 199 -16.37 -2.84 6.07
C VAL A 199 -16.35 -4.34 5.83
N LYS A 200 -15.65 -5.09 6.65
CA LYS A 200 -15.49 -6.53 6.47
C LYS A 200 -15.52 -7.28 7.79
N ASN A 201 -15.81 -8.56 7.71
CA ASN A 201 -15.80 -9.48 8.83
C ASN A 201 -14.80 -10.60 8.56
N TYR A 202 -14.04 -10.99 9.57
CA TYR A 202 -13.30 -12.23 9.59
C TYR A 202 -13.99 -13.23 10.51
N PHE A 203 -14.62 -14.24 9.92
CA PHE A 203 -15.18 -15.37 10.64
C PHE A 203 -14.06 -16.38 10.86
N GLN A 204 -13.48 -16.35 12.05
CA GLN A 204 -12.36 -17.22 12.40
C GLN A 204 -12.82 -18.68 12.45
N LYS A 205 -11.90 -19.59 12.14
CA LYS A 205 -12.14 -21.04 12.29
C LYS A 205 -12.41 -21.36 13.77
N LEU A 206 -13.37 -22.24 14.04
CA LEU A 206 -13.68 -22.71 15.38
C LEU A 206 -12.42 -23.26 16.08
N ALA A 207 -12.29 -22.94 17.36
CA ALA A 207 -11.15 -23.27 18.20
C ALA A 207 -9.81 -22.66 17.73
N THR A 208 -9.83 -21.57 16.97
CA THR A 208 -8.63 -20.76 16.69
C THR A 208 -8.04 -20.28 18.02
N LYS A 209 -6.74 -20.45 18.20
CA LYS A 209 -6.04 -20.03 19.41
C LYS A 209 -5.38 -18.68 19.21
N ASN A 210 -5.39 -17.87 20.25
CA ASN A 210 -4.66 -16.62 20.33
C ASN A 210 -3.17 -16.87 20.64
N THR A 211 -2.40 -15.80 20.75
CA THR A 211 -0.96 -15.86 21.06
C THR A 211 -0.63 -16.41 22.44
N TYR A 212 -1.63 -16.54 23.34
CA TYR A 212 -1.50 -17.14 24.67
C TYR A 212 -1.95 -18.61 24.71
N GLY A 213 -2.43 -19.14 23.57
CA GLY A 213 -2.97 -20.50 23.47
C GLY A 213 -4.43 -20.63 23.91
N GLU A 214 -5.10 -19.56 24.24
CA GLU A 214 -6.51 -19.50 24.59
C GLU A 214 -7.37 -19.48 23.33
N VAL A 215 -8.58 -20.04 23.40
CA VAL A 215 -9.52 -20.02 22.27
C VAL A 215 -9.97 -18.59 22.01
N GLN A 216 -9.79 -18.13 20.76
CA GLN A 216 -10.21 -16.84 20.27
C GLN A 216 -10.72 -17.03 18.83
N ASP A 217 -11.93 -17.53 18.71
CA ASP A 217 -12.58 -17.85 17.44
C ASP A 217 -13.74 -16.90 17.10
N ASP A 218 -13.81 -15.78 17.80
CA ASP A 218 -14.82 -14.74 17.58
C ASP A 218 -14.68 -14.07 16.21
N THR A 219 -15.80 -13.57 15.73
CA THR A 219 -15.83 -12.73 14.53
C THR A 219 -15.14 -11.40 14.77
N ILE A 220 -14.17 -11.06 13.93
CA ILE A 220 -13.50 -9.75 13.94
C ILE A 220 -14.19 -8.84 12.93
N TRP A 221 -14.71 -7.71 13.38
CA TRP A 221 -15.30 -6.67 12.54
C TRP A 221 -14.25 -5.60 12.25
N LEU A 222 -14.02 -5.33 10.98
CA LEU A 222 -12.98 -4.40 10.55
C LEU A 222 -13.58 -3.31 9.64
N THR A 223 -13.01 -2.11 9.78
CA THR A 223 -13.25 -1.02 8.84
C THR A 223 -11.93 -0.48 8.33
N GLY A 224 -11.92 0.08 7.15
CA GLY A 224 -10.70 0.58 6.55
C GLY A 224 -10.88 1.17 5.16
N PHE A 225 -9.79 1.23 4.42
CA PHE A 225 -9.74 1.83 3.09
C PHE A 225 -9.05 0.89 2.10
N GLU A 226 -9.52 0.95 0.87
CA GLU A 226 -8.89 0.33 -0.29
C GLU A 226 -8.57 1.43 -1.32
N LEU A 227 -7.34 1.46 -1.80
CA LEU A 227 -6.89 2.32 -2.87
C LEU A 227 -6.43 1.43 -4.02
N GLY A 228 -6.95 1.65 -5.21
CA GLY A 228 -6.55 0.87 -6.38
C GLY A 228 -6.30 1.72 -7.61
N ARG A 229 -5.46 1.17 -8.49
CA ARG A 229 -5.08 1.77 -9.76
C ARG A 229 -5.24 0.75 -10.89
N PHE A 230 -6.03 1.07 -11.89
CA PHE A 230 -6.21 0.22 -13.05
C PHE A 230 -4.99 0.27 -13.97
N MET A 231 -4.38 -0.90 -14.19
CA MET A 231 -3.27 -1.09 -15.11
C MET A 231 -3.76 -1.37 -16.54
N THR A 232 -4.92 -1.98 -16.64
CA THR A 232 -5.63 -2.24 -17.91
C THR A 232 -7.10 -1.89 -17.72
N LYS A 233 -7.94 -2.16 -18.72
CA LYS A 233 -9.39 -1.97 -18.61
C LYS A 233 -10.00 -2.73 -17.42
N ASN A 234 -9.46 -3.92 -17.11
CA ASN A 234 -10.05 -4.85 -16.16
C ASN A 234 -9.13 -5.22 -14.99
N THR A 235 -7.80 -5.10 -15.18
CA THR A 235 -6.80 -5.47 -14.16
C THR A 235 -6.36 -4.24 -13.38
N TYR A 236 -6.25 -4.37 -12.07
CA TYR A 236 -5.81 -3.30 -11.19
C TYR A 236 -4.88 -3.83 -10.09
N ILE A 237 -4.01 -2.97 -9.62
CA ILE A 237 -3.27 -3.15 -8.38
C ILE A 237 -4.01 -2.45 -7.26
N LEU A 238 -3.88 -2.97 -6.04
CA LEU A 238 -4.57 -2.38 -4.89
C LEU A 238 -3.72 -2.45 -3.62
N LEU A 239 -4.00 -1.51 -2.75
CA LEU A 239 -3.57 -1.46 -1.36
C LEU A 239 -4.83 -1.38 -0.51
N LYS A 240 -4.89 -2.16 0.57
CA LYS A 240 -5.96 -2.06 1.55
C LYS A 240 -5.39 -2.12 2.96
N THR A 241 -5.99 -1.36 3.85
CA THR A 241 -5.70 -1.41 5.28
C THR A 241 -7.00 -1.39 6.04
N SER A 242 -7.06 -2.16 7.11
CA SER A 242 -8.23 -2.18 7.96
C SER A 242 -7.85 -2.42 9.43
N GLY A 243 -8.66 -1.89 10.33
CA GLY A 243 -8.52 -2.06 11.77
C GLY A 243 -9.80 -2.56 12.40
N ALA A 244 -9.66 -3.37 13.44
CA ALA A 244 -10.78 -3.91 14.20
C ALA A 244 -11.48 -2.81 15.00
N PHE A 245 -12.80 -2.73 14.85
CA PHE A 245 -13.65 -1.82 15.63
C PHE A 245 -14.63 -2.58 16.55
N LYS A 246 -14.82 -3.90 16.32
CA LYS A 246 -15.68 -4.76 17.14
C LYS A 246 -15.15 -6.19 17.14
N GLY A 247 -15.35 -6.91 18.24
CA GLY A 247 -14.86 -8.27 18.49
C GLY A 247 -13.81 -8.26 19.60
N ASN A 248 -13.42 -9.46 20.10
CA ASN A 248 -12.43 -9.60 21.16
C ASN A 248 -11.00 -9.14 20.77
N PRO A 249 -10.56 -9.28 19.51
CA PRO A 249 -9.24 -8.84 19.08
C PRO A 249 -9.12 -7.31 18.96
N HIS A 250 -9.22 -6.60 20.06
CA HIS A 250 -9.01 -5.14 20.09
C HIS A 250 -7.59 -4.80 19.62
N GLY A 251 -7.48 -3.83 18.68
CA GLY A 251 -6.18 -3.40 18.16
C GLY A 251 -5.60 -4.29 17.05
N TYR A 252 -6.37 -5.25 16.50
CA TYR A 252 -5.98 -5.93 15.28
C TYR A 252 -6.03 -4.96 14.10
N MET A 253 -5.01 -5.03 13.25
CA MET A 253 -4.96 -4.31 11.96
C MET A 253 -4.32 -5.19 10.89
N ASP A 254 -4.65 -4.89 9.62
CA ASP A 254 -3.97 -5.44 8.47
C ASP A 254 -3.62 -4.36 7.43
N PHE A 255 -2.57 -4.64 6.68
CA PHE A 255 -2.12 -3.88 5.53
C PHE A 255 -1.77 -4.86 4.42
N LEU A 256 -2.54 -4.87 3.35
CA LEU A 256 -2.42 -5.84 2.27
C LEU A 256 -2.30 -5.12 0.93
N ALA A 257 -1.44 -5.65 0.07
CA ALA A 257 -1.26 -5.22 -1.31
C ALA A 257 -1.53 -6.37 -2.27
N GLY A 258 -2.00 -6.10 -3.46
CA GLY A 258 -2.25 -7.16 -4.41
C GLY A 258 -2.77 -6.72 -5.76
N VAL A 259 -3.35 -7.67 -6.43
CA VAL A 259 -3.91 -7.51 -7.77
C VAL A 259 -5.37 -7.94 -7.78
N GLY A 260 -6.16 -7.25 -8.60
CA GLY A 260 -7.53 -7.59 -8.84
C GLY A 260 -7.88 -7.59 -10.33
N TYR A 261 -8.93 -8.30 -10.64
CA TYR A 261 -9.48 -8.39 -11.98
C TYR A 261 -10.99 -8.31 -11.94
N ASN A 262 -11.58 -7.45 -12.80
CA ASN A 262 -13.02 -7.31 -12.96
C ASN A 262 -13.44 -7.90 -14.30
N TYR A 263 -14.24 -8.97 -14.28
CA TYR A 263 -14.84 -9.55 -15.47
C TYR A 263 -16.24 -8.97 -15.68
N PRO A 264 -16.49 -8.22 -16.75
CA PRO A 264 -17.83 -7.64 -16.98
C PRO A 264 -18.85 -8.74 -17.29
N LEU A 265 -19.96 -8.77 -16.54
CA LEU A 265 -21.09 -9.69 -16.73
C LEU A 265 -22.20 -9.01 -17.54
N ILE A 266 -22.57 -7.79 -17.16
CA ILE A 266 -23.61 -7.00 -17.83
C ILE A 266 -22.98 -5.64 -18.14
N THR A 267 -22.43 -5.52 -19.34
CA THR A 267 -21.81 -4.27 -19.83
C THR A 267 -20.97 -3.56 -18.77
N GLN A 268 -21.30 -2.30 -18.48
CA GLN A 268 -20.59 -1.46 -17.51
C GLN A 268 -21.17 -1.51 -16.09
N TYR A 269 -22.34 -2.13 -15.90
CA TYR A 269 -23.07 -2.05 -14.63
C TYR A 269 -22.67 -3.13 -13.63
N LEU A 270 -22.50 -4.37 -14.08
CA LEU A 270 -22.22 -5.50 -13.20
C LEU A 270 -20.96 -6.24 -13.65
N SER A 271 -20.07 -6.50 -12.71
CA SER A 271 -18.84 -7.26 -12.94
C SER A 271 -18.65 -8.30 -11.84
N LEU A 272 -18.08 -9.45 -12.23
CA LEU A 272 -17.46 -10.39 -11.29
C LEU A 272 -16.07 -9.87 -10.96
N SER A 273 -15.76 -9.72 -9.68
CA SER A 273 -14.45 -9.25 -9.20
C SER A 273 -13.71 -10.39 -8.52
N GLY A 274 -12.42 -10.51 -8.82
CA GLY A 274 -11.50 -11.40 -8.12
C GLY A 274 -10.29 -10.62 -7.63
N LYS A 275 -9.82 -10.89 -6.40
CA LYS A 275 -8.66 -10.23 -5.79
C LYS A 275 -7.77 -11.26 -5.11
N ILE A 276 -6.46 -11.06 -5.23
CA ILE A 276 -5.45 -11.77 -4.44
C ILE A 276 -4.57 -10.71 -3.81
N THR A 277 -4.48 -10.74 -2.49
CA THR A 277 -3.69 -9.78 -1.72
C THR A 277 -2.79 -10.50 -0.72
N ALA A 278 -1.64 -9.93 -0.47
CA ALA A 278 -0.72 -10.38 0.55
C ALA A 278 -0.13 -9.19 1.28
N GLY A 279 0.28 -9.39 2.52
CA GLY A 279 0.87 -8.32 3.31
C GLY A 279 1.04 -8.71 4.76
N SER A 280 0.77 -7.79 5.65
CA SER A 280 1.01 -7.98 7.06
C SER A 280 -0.22 -7.62 7.89
N GLY A 281 -0.40 -8.34 9.00
CA GLY A 281 -1.42 -8.03 9.98
C GLY A 281 -1.13 -8.66 11.34
N GLY A 282 -1.86 -8.20 12.34
CA GLY A 282 -1.76 -8.70 13.71
C GLY A 282 -2.25 -7.68 14.73
N GLY A 283 -1.99 -7.94 16.00
CA GLY A 283 -2.52 -7.19 17.12
C GLY A 283 -3.73 -7.87 17.75
N GLY A 284 -4.23 -7.32 18.86
CA GLY A 284 -5.38 -7.87 19.57
C GLY A 284 -5.21 -9.32 20.01
N HIS A 285 -3.98 -9.75 20.26
CA HIS A 285 -3.60 -11.13 20.60
C HIS A 285 -3.91 -12.18 19.53
N VAL A 286 -4.31 -11.77 18.33
CA VAL A 286 -4.52 -12.68 17.20
C VAL A 286 -3.19 -13.31 16.82
N ASP A 287 -3.17 -14.63 16.71
CA ASP A 287 -1.96 -15.36 16.32
C ASP A 287 -1.77 -15.36 14.80
N THR A 288 -1.03 -14.37 14.34
CA THR A 288 -0.58 -14.26 12.94
C THR A 288 0.88 -14.70 12.77
N GLY A 289 1.49 -15.34 13.79
CA GLY A 289 2.91 -15.71 13.77
C GLY A 289 3.79 -14.50 13.51
N GLY A 290 4.50 -14.50 12.39
CA GLY A 290 5.33 -13.37 11.95
C GLY A 290 4.56 -12.18 11.38
N GLY A 291 3.24 -12.31 11.23
CA GLY A 291 2.36 -11.27 10.68
C GLY A 291 2.05 -11.42 9.19
N PHE A 292 2.66 -12.35 8.47
CA PHE A 292 2.37 -12.52 7.06
C PHE A 292 0.95 -13.05 6.83
N LEU A 293 0.22 -12.39 5.94
CA LEU A 293 -1.16 -12.70 5.58
C LEU A 293 -1.31 -12.83 4.07
N VAL A 294 -2.15 -13.76 3.66
CA VAL A 294 -2.62 -13.89 2.28
C VAL A 294 -4.14 -13.94 2.29
N GLU A 295 -4.77 -13.13 1.47
CA GLU A 295 -6.24 -13.09 1.34
C GLU A 295 -6.63 -13.19 -0.13
N THR A 296 -7.61 -14.05 -0.42
CA THR A 296 -8.22 -14.21 -1.74
C THR A 296 -9.70 -13.88 -1.63
N ASN A 297 -10.22 -13.08 -2.55
CA ASN A 297 -11.61 -12.67 -2.56
C ASN A 297 -12.22 -12.85 -3.95
N ILE A 298 -13.49 -13.20 -3.98
CA ILE A 298 -14.33 -13.17 -5.16
C ILE A 298 -15.65 -12.49 -4.80
N GLY A 299 -16.20 -11.69 -5.71
CA GLY A 299 -17.42 -10.95 -5.42
C GLY A 299 -18.06 -10.30 -6.62
N LEU A 300 -19.10 -9.56 -6.36
CA LEU A 300 -19.86 -8.82 -7.36
C LEU A 300 -19.65 -7.32 -7.14
N LYS A 301 -19.30 -6.63 -8.22
CA LYS A 301 -19.17 -5.17 -8.25
C LYS A 301 -20.30 -4.59 -9.10
N LEU A 302 -21.09 -3.71 -8.49
CA LEU A 302 -22.17 -2.96 -9.12
C LEU A 302 -21.75 -1.49 -9.28
N ASN A 303 -21.68 -1.01 -10.50
CA ASN A 303 -21.40 0.39 -10.80
C ASN A 303 -22.73 1.14 -10.94
N PHE A 304 -23.02 2.07 -10.03
CA PHE A 304 -24.20 2.94 -10.08
C PHE A 304 -23.99 4.12 -11.04
N SER A 305 -22.74 4.55 -11.15
CA SER A 305 -22.30 5.60 -12.06
C SER A 305 -20.84 5.37 -12.45
N PRO A 306 -20.25 6.14 -13.36
CA PRO A 306 -18.83 6.08 -13.68
C PRO A 306 -17.91 6.27 -12.46
N ASN A 307 -18.40 6.97 -11.43
CA ASN A 307 -17.61 7.37 -10.25
C ASN A 307 -18.01 6.65 -8.97
N ILE A 308 -19.14 5.94 -8.94
CA ILE A 308 -19.67 5.32 -7.72
C ILE A 308 -19.96 3.86 -7.99
N ALA A 309 -19.35 3.00 -7.21
CA ALA A 309 -19.60 1.56 -7.24
C ALA A 309 -19.73 0.99 -5.83
N MET A 310 -20.45 -0.08 -5.72
CA MET A 310 -20.53 -0.93 -4.54
C MET A 310 -20.01 -2.31 -4.89
N GLN A 311 -19.27 -2.93 -3.97
CA GLN A 311 -18.74 -4.26 -4.15
C GLN A 311 -19.02 -5.11 -2.91
N ILE A 312 -19.40 -6.36 -3.12
CA ILE A 312 -19.58 -7.35 -2.07
C ILE A 312 -18.67 -8.52 -2.42
N ASP A 313 -17.75 -8.84 -1.52
CA ASP A 313 -16.76 -9.89 -1.70
C ASP A 313 -16.89 -10.94 -0.60
N GLY A 314 -16.78 -12.21 -0.98
CA GLY A 314 -16.50 -13.31 -0.07
C GLY A 314 -15.10 -13.83 -0.32
N GLY A 315 -14.40 -14.24 0.74
CA GLY A 315 -13.01 -14.65 0.58
C GLY A 315 -12.48 -15.51 1.71
N TYR A 316 -11.19 -15.76 1.64
CA TYR A 316 -10.47 -16.55 2.63
C TYR A 316 -9.14 -15.87 2.97
N LEU A 317 -8.94 -15.65 4.26
CA LEU A 317 -7.70 -15.14 4.84
C LEU A 317 -6.93 -16.28 5.51
N ASN A 318 -5.64 -16.31 5.28
CA ASN A 318 -4.72 -17.27 5.91
C ASN A 318 -3.45 -16.57 6.38
N SER A 319 -3.04 -16.87 7.61
CA SER A 319 -1.70 -16.58 8.11
C SER A 319 -0.84 -17.87 8.04
N PRO A 320 0.11 -17.96 7.13
CA PRO A 320 0.91 -19.20 6.97
C PRO A 320 1.76 -19.57 8.20
N GLU A 321 2.20 -18.57 8.97
CA GLU A 321 3.06 -18.74 10.15
C GLU A 321 2.28 -18.72 11.47
N GLY A 322 0.97 -18.45 11.42
CA GLY A 322 0.11 -18.33 12.60
C GLY A 322 -1.13 -19.23 12.55
N ASN A 323 -1.96 -19.12 13.56
CA ASN A 323 -3.22 -19.88 13.66
C ASN A 323 -4.41 -19.17 12.96
N LEU A 324 -4.26 -17.90 12.58
CA LEU A 324 -5.36 -17.14 11.97
C LEU A 324 -5.73 -17.72 10.60
N LYS A 325 -6.93 -18.26 10.51
CA LYS A 325 -7.61 -18.68 9.28
C LYS A 325 -9.05 -18.24 9.40
N ALA A 326 -9.53 -17.49 8.40
CA ALA A 326 -10.86 -16.90 8.46
C ALA A 326 -11.52 -16.85 7.08
N ILE A 327 -12.85 -16.97 7.06
CA ILE A 327 -13.66 -16.55 5.92
C ILE A 327 -13.84 -15.04 6.06
N SER A 328 -13.57 -14.30 5.00
CA SER A 328 -13.83 -12.86 4.90
C SER A 328 -15.13 -12.57 4.15
N LEU A 329 -15.92 -11.63 4.64
CA LEU A 329 -17.11 -11.12 3.98
C LEU A 329 -17.15 -9.61 4.10
#